data_bd1c8742794a7798b0e3ef7104d4005d
#
_entry.id   bd1c8742794a7798b0e3ef7104d4005d
#
_cell.length_a   1.000
_cell.length_b   1.000
_cell.length_c   1.000
_cell.angle_alpha   90.00
_cell.angle_beta   90.00
_cell.angle_gamma   90.00
#
_symmetry.space_group_name_H-M   'P 1'
#
loop_
_entity.id
_entity.type
_entity.pdbx_description
1 polymer ?
#
loop_
_entity_poly.entity_id
_entity_poly.type
_entity_poly.pdbx_seq_one_letter_code
_entity_poly.pdbx_strand_id
1 'polypeptide(L)'
;DNGLPLIHKAWEARGKPNQVNVLTHCNAGWLATVDWGTALAPIYKAYDAGIPVHVWVDETRPRNQGASLTAWELGKHGVPHTVIVDNVGGHLMQHGMVDLCITGTDRTTAAGDVCNKIGTYLKALAAHDNGVPFYVGLPGPTIDWTVDDGVADIPIEERGSTEVTEIMGRAPDGTVVPVQLTPDGAKAANFAFDVTPARLVTGLITERGVTEPSKPALAALYPGRA
;
A
#
# COMPACT_ATOMS: atom_id res chain seq x y z
N ASP A 1 6.35 14.46 -4.94
CA ASP A 1 6.24 15.77 -4.26
C ASP A 1 4.87 15.98 -3.61
N ASN A 2 3.77 15.69 -4.31
CA ASN A 2 2.40 15.98 -3.84
C ASN A 2 2.00 15.27 -2.54
N GLY A 3 2.56 14.10 -2.25
CA GLY A 3 2.29 13.37 -1.01
C GLY A 3 3.17 13.79 0.18
N LEU A 4 4.29 14.45 -0.03
CA LEU A 4 5.18 14.90 1.04
C LEU A 4 4.47 15.78 2.09
N PRO A 5 3.63 16.76 1.70
CA PRO A 5 2.91 17.59 2.68
C PRO A 5 2.00 16.80 3.62
N LEU A 6 1.51 15.63 3.21
CA LEU A 6 0.64 14.79 4.04
C LEU A 6 1.43 14.17 5.21
N ILE A 7 2.65 13.69 4.95
CA ILE A 7 3.55 13.16 5.99
C ILE A 7 3.99 14.30 6.91
N HIS A 8 4.34 15.45 6.35
CA HIS A 8 4.71 16.62 7.12
C HIS A 8 3.58 17.08 8.05
N LYS A 9 2.34 17.13 7.53
CA LYS A 9 1.14 17.47 8.31
C LYS A 9 0.90 16.47 9.45
N ALA A 10 1.04 15.17 9.18
CA ALA A 10 0.91 14.14 10.21
C ALA A 10 1.97 14.30 11.31
N TRP A 11 3.21 14.58 10.94
CA TRP A 11 4.28 14.86 11.88
C TRP A 11 4.02 16.11 12.73
N GLU A 12 3.57 17.21 12.13
CA GLU A 12 3.21 18.44 12.83
C GLU A 12 2.01 18.27 13.78
N ALA A 13 0.98 17.55 13.33
CA ALA A 13 -0.23 17.30 14.13
C ALA A 13 0.06 16.57 15.44
N ARG A 14 1.14 15.79 15.50
CA ARG A 14 1.62 15.12 16.71
C ARG A 14 2.63 15.96 17.53
N GLY A 15 2.86 17.22 17.17
CA GLY A 15 3.85 18.08 17.85
C GLY A 15 5.28 17.75 17.45
N LYS A 16 5.51 17.25 16.25
CA LYS A 16 6.82 16.90 15.70
C LYS A 16 7.57 15.89 16.58
N PRO A 17 7.02 14.70 16.78
CA PRO A 17 7.66 13.66 17.57
C PRO A 17 8.98 13.22 16.92
N ASN A 18 9.78 12.45 17.67
CA ASN A 18 11.04 11.89 17.17
C ASN A 18 10.84 10.89 16.02
N GLN A 19 9.60 10.48 15.74
CA GLN A 19 9.27 9.54 14.69
C GLN A 19 7.84 9.74 14.21
N VAL A 20 7.62 9.75 12.89
CA VAL A 20 6.31 9.64 12.25
C VAL A 20 6.22 8.29 11.57
N ASN A 21 5.16 7.54 11.85
CA ASN A 21 5.00 6.16 11.43
C ASN A 21 4.04 6.04 10.24
N VAL A 22 4.55 5.52 9.14
CA VAL A 22 3.76 5.23 7.93
C VAL A 22 3.60 3.73 7.80
N LEU A 23 2.37 3.23 7.59
CA LEU A 23 2.14 1.84 7.23
C LEU A 23 1.96 1.73 5.73
N THR A 24 2.61 0.75 5.11
CA THR A 24 2.46 0.46 3.68
C THR A 24 2.26 -1.03 3.42
N HIS A 25 1.63 -1.35 2.29
CA HIS A 25 1.29 -2.72 1.88
C HIS A 25 1.69 -2.95 0.42
N CYS A 26 2.24 -4.14 0.12
CA CYS A 26 2.80 -4.50 -1.18
C CYS A 26 4.06 -3.69 -1.53
N ASN A 27 4.35 -3.56 -2.83
CA ASN A 27 5.41 -2.69 -3.32
C ASN A 27 4.87 -1.74 -4.38
N ALA A 28 4.95 -0.46 -4.10
CA ALA A 28 4.69 0.62 -5.04
C ALA A 28 5.82 1.67 -4.95
N GLY A 29 7.04 1.17 -4.88
CA GLY A 29 8.28 1.91 -4.95
C GLY A 29 8.93 1.84 -6.33
N TRP A 30 10.20 2.24 -6.43
CA TRP A 30 10.91 2.30 -7.70
C TRP A 30 11.21 0.93 -8.33
N LEU A 31 11.18 -0.17 -7.56
CA LEU A 31 11.32 -1.52 -8.12
C LEU A 31 10.12 -1.91 -9.00
N ALA A 32 8.90 -1.50 -8.64
CA ALA A 32 7.70 -1.84 -9.38
C ALA A 32 7.23 -0.76 -10.35
N THR A 33 7.44 0.52 -10.03
CA THR A 33 6.78 1.64 -10.74
C THR A 33 7.75 2.73 -11.22
N VAL A 34 9.01 2.38 -11.44
CA VAL A 34 10.09 3.28 -11.93
C VAL A 34 10.28 4.51 -11.03
N ASP A 35 11.38 5.19 -11.08
CA ASP A 35 11.82 6.34 -10.27
C ASP A 35 10.90 6.74 -9.10
N TRP A 36 11.42 6.83 -7.89
CA TRP A 36 10.70 7.19 -6.68
C TRP A 36 9.54 6.27 -6.29
N GLY A 37 8.87 5.63 -7.24
CA GLY A 37 7.62 4.90 -7.04
C GLY A 37 6.38 5.81 -6.94
N THR A 38 5.26 5.25 -6.51
CA THR A 38 4.02 5.99 -6.25
C THR A 38 3.78 6.16 -4.74
N ALA A 39 3.50 5.07 -4.02
CA ALA A 39 3.26 5.12 -2.57
C ALA A 39 4.53 5.44 -1.77
N LEU A 40 5.69 4.92 -2.20
CA LEU A 40 6.94 5.15 -1.47
C LEU A 40 7.58 6.50 -1.80
N ALA A 41 7.22 7.14 -2.90
CA ALA A 41 7.75 8.44 -3.28
C ALA A 41 7.61 9.52 -2.18
N PRO A 42 6.44 9.72 -1.55
CA PRO A 42 6.30 10.65 -0.44
C PRO A 42 7.18 10.31 0.76
N ILE A 43 7.37 9.03 1.02
CA ILE A 43 8.20 8.51 2.13
C ILE A 43 9.66 8.87 1.91
N TYR A 44 10.20 8.59 0.72
CA TYR A 44 11.57 8.97 0.37
C TYR A 44 11.78 10.47 0.45
N LYS A 45 10.84 11.23 -0.12
CA LYS A 45 10.90 12.71 -0.08
C LYS A 45 10.85 13.26 1.34
N ALA A 46 10.05 12.67 2.20
CA ALA A 46 9.96 13.08 3.60
C ALA A 46 11.27 12.78 4.36
N TYR A 47 11.82 11.59 4.15
CA TYR A 47 13.10 11.20 4.74
C TYR A 47 14.25 12.10 4.27
N ASP A 48 14.36 12.35 2.97
CA ASP A 48 15.38 13.22 2.39
C ASP A 48 15.24 14.69 2.85
N ALA A 49 14.02 15.11 3.19
CA ALA A 49 13.74 16.43 3.79
C ALA A 49 14.05 16.49 5.29
N GLY A 50 14.56 15.41 5.89
CA GLY A 50 14.92 15.34 7.31
C GLY A 50 13.75 15.10 8.26
N ILE A 51 12.57 14.70 7.76
CA ILE A 51 11.46 14.26 8.61
C ILE A 51 11.79 12.84 9.14
N PRO A 52 11.70 12.60 10.44
CA PRO A 52 12.08 11.32 11.03
C PRO A 52 11.01 10.25 10.76
N VAL A 53 10.98 9.74 9.53
CA VAL A 53 10.01 8.72 9.08
C VAL A 53 10.46 7.33 9.53
N HIS A 54 9.51 6.51 10.00
CA HIS A 54 9.64 5.08 10.14
C HIS A 54 8.51 4.38 9.37
N VAL A 55 8.81 3.27 8.70
CA VAL A 55 7.84 2.56 7.87
C VAL A 55 7.53 1.18 8.45
N TRP A 56 6.26 0.92 8.76
CA TRP A 56 5.73 -0.41 8.98
C TRP A 56 5.44 -1.03 7.60
N VAL A 57 6.14 -2.10 7.28
CA VAL A 57 6.05 -2.78 5.99
C VAL A 57 5.31 -4.10 6.17
N ASP A 58 4.06 -4.17 5.71
CA ASP A 58 3.36 -5.45 5.62
C ASP A 58 4.17 -6.43 4.76
N GLU A 59 4.38 -7.67 5.22
CA GLU A 59 5.09 -8.70 4.44
C GLU A 59 4.43 -8.97 3.08
N THR A 60 3.10 -8.82 3.01
CA THR A 60 2.26 -8.96 1.81
C THR A 60 2.22 -10.39 1.27
N ARG A 61 1.67 -11.31 2.08
CA ARG A 61 1.37 -12.66 1.62
C ARG A 61 0.37 -12.66 0.45
N PRO A 62 0.40 -13.64 -0.47
CA PRO A 62 1.33 -14.79 -0.47
C PRO A 62 2.71 -14.51 -1.11
N ARG A 63 2.85 -13.49 -1.97
CA ARG A 63 4.08 -13.26 -2.74
C ARG A 63 5.17 -12.47 -2.00
N ASN A 64 4.88 -11.95 -0.81
CA ASN A 64 5.82 -11.24 0.06
C ASN A 64 6.49 -10.00 -0.58
N GLN A 65 5.78 -9.25 -1.43
CA GLN A 65 6.35 -8.08 -2.09
C GLN A 65 6.79 -6.99 -1.09
N GLY A 66 6.12 -6.89 0.06
CA GLY A 66 6.56 -6.00 1.14
C GLY A 66 7.88 -6.46 1.74
N ALA A 67 7.95 -7.70 2.18
CA ALA A 67 9.14 -8.25 2.83
C ALA A 67 10.36 -8.33 1.89
N SER A 68 10.16 -8.67 0.63
CA SER A 68 11.25 -8.90 -0.32
C SER A 68 11.63 -7.67 -1.14
N LEU A 69 10.69 -6.78 -1.47
CA LEU A 69 10.95 -5.63 -2.35
C LEU A 69 10.92 -4.31 -1.57
N THR A 70 9.83 -4.00 -0.85
CA THR A 70 9.70 -2.73 -0.14
C THR A 70 10.74 -2.58 0.95
N ALA A 71 10.94 -3.60 1.78
CA ALA A 71 11.95 -3.58 2.81
C ALA A 71 13.37 -3.44 2.22
N TRP A 72 13.63 -4.09 1.08
CA TRP A 72 14.92 -4.00 0.41
C TRP A 72 15.21 -2.58 -0.11
N GLU A 73 14.26 -1.97 -0.83
CA GLU A 73 14.49 -0.64 -1.39
C GLU A 73 14.53 0.45 -0.30
N LEU A 74 13.69 0.38 0.75
CA LEU A 74 13.78 1.28 1.89
C LEU A 74 15.14 1.17 2.58
N GLY A 75 15.62 -0.06 2.79
CA GLY A 75 16.96 -0.31 3.36
C GLY A 75 18.09 0.25 2.49
N LYS A 76 17.98 0.17 1.16
CA LYS A 76 18.96 0.75 0.24
C LYS A 76 18.97 2.28 0.27
N HIS A 77 17.83 2.89 0.50
CA HIS A 77 17.74 4.36 0.66
C HIS A 77 18.12 4.83 2.08
N GLY A 78 18.17 3.92 3.05
CA GLY A 78 18.47 4.24 4.45
C GLY A 78 17.25 4.62 5.28
N VAL A 79 16.03 4.44 4.78
CA VAL A 79 14.78 4.74 5.50
C VAL A 79 14.56 3.69 6.59
N PRO A 80 14.42 4.11 7.87
CA PRO A 80 14.07 3.20 8.96
C PRO A 80 12.74 2.49 8.72
N HIS A 81 12.74 1.16 8.84
CA HIS A 81 11.54 0.36 8.61
C HIS A 81 11.55 -0.91 9.43
N THR A 82 10.36 -1.50 9.59
CA THR A 82 10.16 -2.79 10.25
C THR A 82 9.17 -3.60 9.43
N VAL A 83 9.55 -4.82 9.07
CA VAL A 83 8.65 -5.77 8.41
C VAL A 83 7.72 -6.37 9.47
N ILE A 84 6.44 -6.43 9.14
CA ILE A 84 5.38 -6.98 10.00
C ILE A 84 4.55 -7.99 9.22
N VAL A 85 3.92 -8.93 9.93
CA VAL A 85 2.91 -9.80 9.32
C VAL A 85 1.67 -8.99 8.97
N ASP A 86 0.98 -9.35 7.88
CA ASP A 86 -0.13 -8.57 7.32
C ASP A 86 -1.24 -8.23 8.33
N ASN A 87 -1.49 -9.08 9.30
CA ASN A 87 -2.57 -8.89 10.27
C ASN A 87 -2.22 -7.96 11.45
N VAL A 88 -0.94 -7.59 11.62
CA VAL A 88 -0.50 -6.74 12.74
C VAL A 88 -0.90 -5.27 12.56
N GLY A 89 -1.11 -4.81 11.33
CA GLY A 89 -1.41 -3.41 11.05
C GLY A 89 -2.58 -2.85 11.88
N GLY A 90 -3.68 -3.61 11.99
CA GLY A 90 -4.82 -3.20 12.82
C GLY A 90 -4.47 -3.06 14.31
N HIS A 91 -3.66 -3.98 14.85
CA HIS A 91 -3.17 -3.89 16.22
C HIS A 91 -2.33 -2.63 16.45
N LEU A 92 -1.41 -2.31 15.53
CA LEU A 92 -0.60 -1.11 15.61
C LEU A 92 -1.45 0.17 15.59
N MET A 93 -2.49 0.22 14.75
CA MET A 93 -3.43 1.34 14.69
C MET A 93 -4.21 1.53 15.99
N GLN A 94 -4.73 0.44 16.59
CA GLN A 94 -5.41 0.48 17.88
C GLN A 94 -4.53 1.03 19.02
N HIS A 95 -3.21 0.90 18.90
CA HIS A 95 -2.24 1.38 19.89
C HIS A 95 -1.59 2.72 19.52
N GLY A 96 -2.12 3.43 18.50
CA GLY A 96 -1.60 4.73 18.08
C GLY A 96 -0.17 4.70 17.53
N MET A 97 0.25 3.56 17.00
CA MET A 97 1.58 3.34 16.45
C MET A 97 1.66 3.59 14.93
N VAL A 98 0.57 4.00 14.30
CA VAL A 98 0.48 4.36 12.89
C VAL A 98 -0.13 5.74 12.77
N ASP A 99 0.55 6.65 12.09
CA ASP A 99 0.10 8.02 11.88
C ASP A 99 -0.66 8.20 10.59
N LEU A 100 -0.29 7.44 9.56
CA LEU A 100 -0.99 7.37 8.28
C LEU A 100 -0.64 6.09 7.55
N CYS A 101 -1.53 5.67 6.66
CA CYS A 101 -1.28 4.60 5.69
C CYS A 101 -1.08 5.20 4.31
N ILE A 102 -0.11 4.67 3.54
CA ILE A 102 0.07 5.00 2.12
C ILE A 102 0.30 3.70 1.36
N THR A 103 -0.58 3.37 0.40
CA THR A 103 -0.45 2.21 -0.48
C THR A 103 -0.43 2.63 -1.94
N GLY A 104 -0.02 1.72 -2.82
CA GLY A 104 -0.25 1.87 -4.26
C GLY A 104 -1.64 1.37 -4.65
N THR A 105 -1.85 1.25 -5.95
CA THR A 105 -3.04 0.63 -6.55
C THR A 105 -2.69 0.00 -7.88
N ASP A 106 -3.27 -1.16 -8.18
CA ASP A 106 -3.20 -1.79 -9.50
C ASP A 106 -4.24 -1.19 -10.46
N ARG A 107 -5.39 -0.73 -9.93
CA ARG A 107 -6.44 -0.04 -10.68
C ARG A 107 -7.28 0.82 -9.73
N THR A 108 -7.62 2.02 -10.14
CA THR A 108 -8.56 2.90 -9.42
C THR A 108 -9.74 3.21 -10.35
N THR A 109 -10.97 3.10 -9.84
CA THR A 109 -12.17 3.42 -10.64
C THR A 109 -12.38 4.92 -10.79
N ALA A 110 -13.24 5.32 -11.73
CA ALA A 110 -13.66 6.71 -11.87
C ALA A 110 -14.32 7.28 -10.60
N ALA A 111 -14.97 6.42 -9.80
CA ALA A 111 -15.59 6.80 -8.53
C ALA A 111 -14.61 6.82 -7.34
N GLY A 112 -13.37 6.36 -7.53
CA GLY A 112 -12.33 6.38 -6.52
C GLY A 112 -12.16 5.10 -5.71
N ASP A 113 -12.81 3.99 -6.10
CA ASP A 113 -12.53 2.68 -5.51
C ASP A 113 -11.15 2.20 -5.94
N VAL A 114 -10.44 1.54 -5.04
CA VAL A 114 -9.04 1.15 -5.21
C VAL A 114 -8.92 -0.37 -5.23
N CYS A 115 -8.58 -0.95 -6.37
CA CYS A 115 -8.16 -2.34 -6.49
C CYS A 115 -6.64 -2.43 -6.29
N ASN A 116 -6.22 -3.19 -5.30
CA ASN A 116 -4.81 -3.37 -4.98
C ASN A 116 -4.56 -4.77 -4.43
N LYS A 117 -3.31 -5.09 -4.14
CA LYS A 117 -2.89 -6.37 -3.59
C LYS A 117 -3.77 -6.77 -2.40
N ILE A 118 -4.17 -8.06 -2.37
CA ILE A 118 -5.00 -8.64 -1.30
C ILE A 118 -4.50 -8.23 0.08
N GLY A 119 -5.41 -7.81 0.97
CA GLY A 119 -5.10 -7.27 2.29
C GLY A 119 -5.18 -5.74 2.38
N THR A 120 -5.23 -5.03 1.25
CA THR A 120 -5.37 -3.57 1.23
C THR A 120 -6.71 -3.12 1.82
N TYR A 121 -7.80 -3.77 1.48
CA TYR A 121 -9.13 -3.50 2.05
C TYR A 121 -9.15 -3.66 3.58
N LEU A 122 -8.52 -4.71 4.12
CA LEU A 122 -8.44 -4.91 5.58
C LEU A 122 -7.64 -3.79 6.26
N LYS A 123 -6.58 -3.28 5.62
CA LYS A 123 -5.83 -2.13 6.15
C LYS A 123 -6.66 -0.86 6.16
N ALA A 124 -7.40 -0.60 5.08
CA ALA A 124 -8.28 0.57 4.99
C ALA A 124 -9.42 0.51 6.01
N LEU A 125 -10.01 -0.67 6.24
CA LEU A 125 -11.00 -0.86 7.30
C LEU A 125 -10.44 -0.57 8.69
N ALA A 126 -9.27 -1.14 9.01
CA ALA A 126 -8.62 -0.89 10.29
C ALA A 126 -8.23 0.58 10.46
N ALA A 127 -7.74 1.22 9.40
CA ALA A 127 -7.42 2.64 9.41
C ALA A 127 -8.66 3.50 9.67
N HIS A 128 -9.77 3.22 9.00
CA HIS A 128 -11.03 3.92 9.19
C HIS A 128 -11.57 3.77 10.61
N ASP A 129 -11.57 2.55 11.16
CA ASP A 129 -12.04 2.25 12.52
C ASP A 129 -11.22 2.99 13.59
N ASN A 130 -9.93 3.22 13.34
CA ASN A 130 -9.02 3.85 14.29
C ASN A 130 -8.73 5.34 13.96
N GLY A 131 -9.41 5.94 12.99
CA GLY A 131 -9.22 7.34 12.61
C GLY A 131 -7.85 7.64 11.99
N VAL A 132 -7.17 6.63 11.45
CA VAL A 132 -5.89 6.76 10.75
C VAL A 132 -6.16 7.12 9.28
N PRO A 133 -5.58 8.21 8.74
CA PRO A 133 -5.78 8.55 7.33
C PRO A 133 -5.15 7.50 6.41
N PHE A 134 -5.89 7.12 5.37
CA PHE A 134 -5.51 6.13 4.38
C PHE A 134 -5.40 6.78 3.01
N TYR A 135 -4.19 6.89 2.48
CA TYR A 135 -3.89 7.48 1.18
C TYR A 135 -3.45 6.44 0.16
N VAL A 136 -3.73 6.71 -1.11
CA VAL A 136 -3.33 5.84 -2.22
C VAL A 136 -2.55 6.65 -3.25
N GLY A 137 -1.33 6.21 -3.55
CA GLY A 137 -0.46 6.81 -4.55
C GLY A 137 -0.64 6.15 -5.91
N LEU A 138 -0.97 6.93 -6.96
CA LEU A 138 -1.19 6.43 -8.31
C LEU A 138 -0.88 7.47 -9.38
N PRO A 139 -0.44 7.05 -10.58
CA PRO A 139 -0.41 7.94 -11.75
C PRO A 139 -1.75 7.92 -12.48
N GLY A 140 -2.07 8.97 -13.21
CA GLY A 140 -3.31 9.11 -13.98
C GLY A 140 -3.68 7.92 -14.88
N PRO A 141 -2.74 7.26 -15.58
CA PRO A 141 -3.04 6.07 -16.39
C PRO A 141 -3.60 4.87 -15.61
N THR A 142 -3.46 4.83 -14.29
CA THR A 142 -4.02 3.76 -13.45
C THR A 142 -5.51 3.94 -13.19
N ILE A 143 -6.06 5.12 -13.51
CA ILE A 143 -7.50 5.42 -13.36
C ILE A 143 -8.26 4.80 -14.53
N ASP A 144 -9.15 3.88 -14.22
CA ASP A 144 -10.10 3.30 -15.18
C ASP A 144 -11.39 4.12 -15.17
N TRP A 145 -11.53 4.98 -16.17
CA TRP A 145 -12.66 5.89 -16.33
C TRP A 145 -13.95 5.18 -16.77
N THR A 146 -13.89 3.90 -17.13
CA THR A 146 -15.02 3.12 -17.60
C THR A 146 -15.73 2.34 -16.49
N VAL A 147 -15.13 2.27 -15.31
CA VAL A 147 -15.65 1.53 -14.14
C VAL A 147 -15.99 2.51 -13.02
N ASP A 148 -17.21 2.42 -12.50
CA ASP A 148 -17.67 3.21 -11.34
C ASP A 148 -17.72 2.36 -10.06
N ASP A 149 -18.22 1.12 -10.09
CA ASP A 149 -18.27 0.21 -8.95
C ASP A 149 -17.15 -0.84 -9.04
N GLY A 150 -16.10 -0.62 -8.27
CA GLY A 150 -14.94 -1.51 -8.30
C GLY A 150 -15.21 -2.89 -7.71
N VAL A 151 -16.10 -2.99 -6.72
CA VAL A 151 -16.45 -4.27 -6.10
C VAL A 151 -17.26 -5.16 -7.04
N ALA A 152 -18.18 -4.56 -7.80
CA ALA A 152 -19.01 -5.30 -8.73
C ALA A 152 -18.32 -5.63 -10.05
N ASP A 153 -17.52 -4.69 -10.57
CA ASP A 153 -17.11 -4.70 -11.98
C ASP A 153 -15.63 -5.06 -12.21
N ILE A 154 -14.77 -4.98 -11.19
CA ILE A 154 -13.36 -5.37 -11.35
C ILE A 154 -13.23 -6.89 -11.16
N PRO A 155 -12.85 -7.65 -12.20
CA PRO A 155 -12.61 -9.08 -12.04
C PRO A 155 -11.35 -9.31 -11.19
N ILE A 156 -11.50 -10.10 -10.12
CA ILE A 156 -10.37 -10.46 -9.25
C ILE A 156 -9.73 -11.75 -9.74
N GLU A 157 -8.43 -11.67 -10.03
CA GLU A 157 -7.63 -12.82 -10.45
C GLU A 157 -7.49 -13.81 -9.29
N GLU A 158 -7.85 -15.08 -9.53
CA GLU A 158 -7.49 -16.19 -8.66
C GLU A 158 -6.26 -16.90 -9.24
N ARG A 159 -5.16 -16.88 -8.49
CA ARG A 159 -3.85 -17.45 -8.89
C ARG A 159 -3.67 -18.88 -8.41
N GLY A 160 -2.58 -19.51 -8.83
CA GLY A 160 -2.22 -20.85 -8.39
C GLY A 160 -2.06 -20.95 -6.86
N SER A 161 -2.59 -22.01 -6.28
CA SER A 161 -2.57 -22.26 -4.83
C SER A 161 -1.16 -22.44 -4.25
N THR A 162 -0.18 -22.80 -5.07
CA THR A 162 1.23 -22.99 -4.65
C THR A 162 1.84 -21.73 -4.04
N GLU A 163 1.45 -20.54 -4.50
CA GLU A 163 1.90 -19.28 -3.88
C GLU A 163 1.45 -19.18 -2.40
N VAL A 164 0.34 -19.81 -2.03
CA VAL A 164 -0.17 -19.83 -0.66
C VAL A 164 0.42 -20.97 0.15
N THR A 165 0.54 -22.15 -0.46
CA THR A 165 1.01 -23.37 0.22
C THR A 165 2.51 -23.43 0.40
N GLU A 166 3.25 -22.62 -0.35
CA GLU A 166 4.72 -22.57 -0.32
C GLU A 166 5.21 -21.13 -0.09
N ILE A 167 6.44 -21.02 0.37
CA ILE A 167 7.16 -19.75 0.48
C ILE A 167 8.61 -19.95 0.03
N MET A 168 9.14 -18.95 -0.69
CA MET A 168 10.57 -18.94 -1.01
C MET A 168 11.39 -18.57 0.22
N GLY A 169 12.25 -19.45 0.67
CA GLY A 169 13.11 -19.25 1.82
C GLY A 169 14.59 -19.40 1.46
N ARG A 170 15.48 -18.75 2.20
CA ARG A 170 16.92 -18.94 2.08
C ARG A 170 17.37 -20.04 3.04
N ALA A 171 17.94 -21.09 2.51
CA ALA A 171 18.58 -22.16 3.29
C ALA A 171 19.90 -21.66 3.93
N PRO A 172 20.42 -22.37 4.96
CA PRO A 172 21.66 -21.98 5.65
C PRO A 172 22.90 -21.89 4.72
N ASP A 173 22.93 -22.63 3.63
CA ASP A 173 23.98 -22.57 2.61
C ASP A 173 23.85 -21.38 1.63
N GLY A 174 22.81 -20.57 1.79
CA GLY A 174 22.53 -19.39 0.97
C GLY A 174 21.67 -19.68 -0.26
N THR A 175 21.32 -20.92 -0.56
CA THR A 175 20.40 -21.25 -1.66
C THR A 175 18.99 -20.78 -1.35
N VAL A 176 18.24 -20.38 -2.38
CA VAL A 176 16.83 -20.00 -2.24
C VAL A 176 15.98 -21.14 -2.77
N VAL A 177 15.14 -21.68 -1.90
CA VAL A 177 14.30 -22.85 -2.19
C VAL A 177 12.85 -22.60 -1.79
N PRO A 178 11.87 -23.24 -2.46
CA PRO A 178 10.50 -23.26 -1.99
C PRO A 178 10.40 -24.13 -0.74
N VAL A 179 9.66 -23.65 0.26
CA VAL A 179 9.39 -24.37 1.50
C VAL A 179 7.88 -24.50 1.65
N GLN A 180 7.40 -25.74 1.85
CA GLN A 180 5.99 -26.01 2.08
C GLN A 180 5.57 -25.51 3.47
N LEU A 181 4.44 -24.79 3.51
CA LEU A 181 3.87 -24.23 4.74
C LEU A 181 2.67 -25.02 5.25
N THR A 182 1.92 -25.65 4.34
CA THR A 182 0.69 -26.35 4.66
C THR A 182 0.90 -27.86 4.72
N PRO A 183 0.04 -28.61 5.44
CA PRO A 183 0.05 -30.07 5.35
C PRO A 183 -0.18 -30.56 3.91
N ASP A 184 0.32 -31.77 3.61
CA ASP A 184 0.11 -32.43 2.32
C ASP A 184 -1.40 -32.53 2.01
N GLY A 185 -1.77 -32.18 0.77
CA GLY A 185 -3.16 -32.22 0.31
C GLY A 185 -4.06 -31.09 0.82
N ALA A 186 -3.54 -30.14 1.58
CA ALA A 186 -4.31 -28.95 1.97
C ALA A 186 -4.72 -28.14 0.74
N LYS A 187 -6.02 -27.77 0.64
CA LYS A 187 -6.51 -26.88 -0.40
C LYS A 187 -6.24 -25.43 -0.01
N ALA A 188 -5.89 -24.60 -0.99
CA ALA A 188 -5.71 -23.17 -0.81
C ALA A 188 -6.40 -22.41 -1.95
N ALA A 189 -6.96 -21.24 -1.62
CA ALA A 189 -7.48 -20.24 -2.56
C ALA A 189 -6.54 -19.03 -2.55
N ASN A 190 -6.26 -18.45 -3.72
CA ASN A 190 -5.29 -17.37 -3.87
C ASN A 190 -5.91 -16.22 -4.68
N PHE A 191 -6.71 -15.41 -4.02
CA PHE A 191 -7.21 -14.16 -4.59
C PHE A 191 -6.09 -13.13 -4.56
N ALA A 192 -5.73 -12.60 -5.73
CA ALA A 192 -4.54 -11.75 -5.85
C ALA A 192 -4.77 -10.32 -5.36
N PHE A 193 -5.99 -9.83 -5.45
CA PHE A 193 -6.36 -8.44 -5.17
C PHE A 193 -7.63 -8.37 -4.34
N ASP A 194 -7.87 -7.23 -3.72
CA ASP A 194 -9.16 -6.82 -3.18
C ASP A 194 -9.50 -5.39 -3.59
N VAL A 195 -10.75 -5.01 -3.43
CA VAL A 195 -11.23 -3.67 -3.72
C VAL A 195 -11.55 -2.93 -2.43
N THR A 196 -10.88 -1.80 -2.25
CA THR A 196 -11.15 -0.85 -1.17
C THR A 196 -12.13 0.20 -1.67
N PRO A 197 -13.37 0.26 -1.14
CA PRO A 197 -14.33 1.29 -1.53
C PRO A 197 -13.82 2.70 -1.22
N ALA A 198 -14.14 3.66 -2.07
CA ALA A 198 -13.73 5.06 -1.97
C ALA A 198 -13.99 5.67 -0.58
N ARG A 199 -15.08 5.30 0.08
CA ARG A 199 -15.43 5.76 1.44
C ARG A 199 -14.38 5.46 2.53
N LEU A 200 -13.47 4.53 2.28
CA LEU A 200 -12.38 4.14 3.20
C LEU A 200 -11.04 4.83 2.84
N VAL A 201 -11.00 5.54 1.72
CA VAL A 201 -9.81 6.24 1.24
C VAL A 201 -9.90 7.70 1.62
N THR A 202 -8.90 8.22 2.32
CA THR A 202 -8.85 9.64 2.72
C THR A 202 -8.48 10.54 1.54
N GLY A 203 -7.64 10.06 0.63
CA GLY A 203 -7.26 10.82 -0.55
C GLY A 203 -6.38 10.03 -1.51
N LEU A 204 -6.40 10.45 -2.77
CA LEU A 204 -5.60 9.93 -3.86
C LEU A 204 -4.45 10.89 -4.15
N ILE A 205 -3.23 10.38 -4.14
CA ILE A 205 -1.99 11.13 -4.42
C ILE A 205 -1.60 10.86 -5.87
N THR A 206 -1.68 11.86 -6.72
CA THR A 206 -1.37 11.72 -8.15
C THR A 206 -0.23 12.66 -8.57
N GLU A 207 0.24 12.55 -9.80
CA GLU A 207 1.21 13.48 -10.39
C GLU A 207 0.64 14.90 -10.54
N ARG A 208 -0.69 15.06 -10.48
CA ARG A 208 -1.37 16.35 -10.61
C ARG A 208 -1.76 16.99 -9.28
N GLY A 209 -1.62 16.25 -8.18
CA GLY A 209 -1.98 16.72 -6.85
C GLY A 209 -2.66 15.65 -6.01
N VAL A 210 -3.12 16.05 -4.84
CA VAL A 210 -3.91 15.20 -3.94
C VAL A 210 -5.39 15.57 -4.10
N THR A 211 -6.25 14.56 -4.24
CA THR A 211 -7.68 14.76 -4.44
C THR A 211 -8.51 13.77 -3.61
N GLU A 212 -9.77 14.11 -3.38
CA GLU A 212 -10.75 13.19 -2.80
C GLU A 212 -11.01 12.00 -3.74
N PRO A 213 -11.30 10.80 -3.22
CA PRO A 213 -11.66 9.64 -4.01
C PRO A 213 -13.13 9.73 -4.47
N SER A 214 -13.39 10.59 -5.43
CA SER A 214 -14.72 10.81 -5.98
C SER A 214 -14.67 11.17 -7.46
N LYS A 215 -15.68 10.77 -8.22
CA LYS A 215 -15.75 11.04 -9.66
C LYS A 215 -15.66 12.54 -9.99
N PRO A 216 -16.39 13.45 -9.30
CA PRO A 216 -16.25 14.87 -9.58
C PRO A 216 -14.85 15.43 -9.30
N ALA A 217 -14.20 14.99 -8.21
CA ALA A 217 -12.87 15.47 -7.84
C ALA A 217 -11.78 14.94 -8.79
N LEU A 218 -11.88 13.68 -9.22
CA LEU A 218 -10.99 13.10 -10.23
C LEU A 218 -11.19 13.78 -11.58
N ALA A 219 -12.44 14.01 -12.01
CA ALA A 219 -12.74 14.72 -13.27
C ALA A 219 -12.19 16.15 -13.28
N ALA A 220 -12.25 16.85 -12.16
CA ALA A 220 -11.67 18.20 -12.03
C ALA A 220 -10.14 18.18 -12.15
N LEU A 221 -9.49 17.14 -11.62
CA LEU A 221 -8.04 16.96 -11.68
C LEU A 221 -7.56 16.50 -13.07
N TYR A 222 -8.40 15.79 -13.81
CA TYR A 222 -8.13 15.23 -15.15
C TYR A 222 -9.17 15.70 -16.18
N PRO A 223 -9.22 17.02 -16.49
CA PRO A 223 -10.20 17.54 -17.45
C PRO A 223 -10.06 16.87 -18.82
N GLY A 224 -11.21 16.43 -19.39
CA GLY A 224 -11.28 15.75 -20.67
C GLY A 224 -11.08 14.23 -20.62
N ARG A 225 -11.04 13.62 -19.43
CA ARG A 225 -10.94 12.16 -19.24
C ARG A 225 -12.23 11.52 -18.70
N ALA A 226 -13.12 12.32 -18.08
CA ALA A 226 -14.39 11.86 -17.53
C ALA A 226 -15.56 12.04 -18.49
#